data_65203e9f6a714fbe3192e112221134e8
#
_entry.id   65203e9f6a714fbe3192e112221134e8
#
_cell.length_a   1.000
_cell.length_b   1.000
_cell.length_c   1.000
_cell.angle_alpha   90.00
_cell.angle_beta   90.00
_cell.angle_gamma   90.00
#
_symmetry.space_group_name_H-M   'P 1'
#
loop_
_entity.id
_entity.type
_entity.pdbx_description
1 polymer ?
#
loop_
_entity_poly.entity_id
_entity_poly.type
_entity_poly.pdbx_seq_one_letter_code
_entity_poly.pdbx_strand_id
1 'polypeptide(L)'
;LHAEESIELLETIPINKTLFGKTTIESIVDRGAGKGSFIYTKKVLSSKEDGKPLAIVYSNTLARADGGWAKTDSFKKKPTLIQTSNPPVGEPDIIDNIETLPQAALLYRLCGDMNPLHADPVIAKKAGFNSPILHGRCTMGIAMRSLITKCCDFDATRLAQISVRFSSP
;
A
#
# COMPACT_ATOMS: atom_id res chain seq x y z
N LEU A 1 4.44 -6.49 -7.85
CA LEU A 1 4.14 -6.61 -6.41
C LEU A 1 3.96 -5.24 -5.79
N HIS A 2 3.01 -5.11 -4.88
CA HIS A 2 2.84 -3.91 -4.06
C HIS A 2 3.95 -3.85 -3.01
N ALA A 3 4.75 -2.78 -3.01
CA ALA A 3 5.93 -2.68 -2.16
C ALA A 3 5.76 -1.71 -0.99
N GLU A 4 5.15 -0.55 -1.24
CA GLU A 4 4.93 0.49 -0.22
C GLU A 4 3.61 1.21 -0.49
N GLU A 5 2.95 1.66 0.56
CA GLU A 5 1.76 2.51 0.48
C GLU A 5 1.78 3.56 1.58
N SER A 6 1.30 4.76 1.26
CA SER A 6 0.99 5.79 2.23
C SER A 6 -0.36 6.41 1.91
N ILE A 7 -1.20 6.54 2.90
CA ILE A 7 -2.50 7.21 2.81
C ILE A 7 -2.48 8.38 3.78
N GLU A 8 -2.75 9.57 3.28
CA GLU A 8 -2.90 10.80 4.06
C GLU A 8 -4.32 11.32 3.89
N LEU A 9 -5.02 11.53 4.99
CA LEU A 9 -6.35 12.13 5.04
C LEU A 9 -6.20 13.63 5.26
N LEU A 10 -6.60 14.43 4.29
CA LEU A 10 -6.59 15.90 4.38
C LEU A 10 -7.87 16.42 5.01
N GLU A 11 -8.96 15.67 4.79
CA GLU A 11 -10.31 15.98 5.27
C GLU A 11 -11.08 14.69 5.50
N THR A 12 -12.15 14.78 6.27
CA THR A 12 -13.09 13.67 6.41
C THR A 12 -13.73 13.34 5.07
N ILE A 13 -13.66 12.07 4.66
CA ILE A 13 -14.30 11.62 3.42
C ILE A 13 -15.82 11.59 3.62
N PRO A 14 -16.60 12.38 2.85
CA PRO A 14 -18.04 12.48 3.05
C PRO A 14 -18.76 11.20 2.61
N ILE A 15 -19.80 10.83 3.36
CA ILE A 15 -20.67 9.70 3.05
C ILE A 15 -21.62 10.10 1.91
N ASN A 16 -21.93 9.16 1.01
CA ASN A 16 -22.88 9.32 -0.10
C ASN A 16 -22.55 10.49 -1.07
N LYS A 17 -21.27 10.81 -1.22
CA LYS A 17 -20.81 11.79 -2.19
C LYS A 17 -19.99 11.13 -3.29
N THR A 18 -20.03 11.72 -4.49
CA THR A 18 -19.20 11.28 -5.59
C THR A 18 -17.79 11.86 -5.44
N LEU A 19 -16.80 10.99 -5.50
CA LEU A 19 -15.41 11.37 -5.46
C LEU A 19 -14.77 11.24 -6.84
N PHE A 20 -13.81 12.10 -7.11
CA PHE A 20 -12.97 12.05 -8.29
C PHE A 20 -11.55 11.63 -7.90
N GLY A 21 -11.01 10.57 -8.53
CA GLY A 21 -9.66 10.10 -8.29
C GLY A 21 -8.76 10.35 -9.48
N LYS A 22 -7.69 11.16 -9.31
CA LYS A 22 -6.65 11.37 -10.33
C LYS A 22 -5.37 10.70 -9.90
N THR A 23 -4.89 9.76 -10.74
CA THR A 23 -3.60 9.09 -10.52
C THR A 23 -2.55 9.60 -11.49
N THR A 24 -1.35 9.92 -10.98
CA THR A 24 -0.16 10.32 -11.74
C THR A 24 1.00 9.39 -11.43
N ILE A 25 1.86 9.16 -12.42
CA ILE A 25 3.16 8.49 -12.20
C ILE A 25 4.14 9.60 -11.79
N GLU A 26 4.66 9.50 -10.58
CA GLU A 26 5.61 10.48 -10.03
C GLU A 26 7.06 10.13 -10.39
N SER A 27 7.38 8.84 -10.43
CA SER A 27 8.73 8.38 -10.73
C SER A 27 8.74 6.91 -11.13
N ILE A 28 9.70 6.54 -11.97
CA ILE A 28 10.06 5.15 -12.26
C ILE A 28 11.55 5.00 -11.95
N VAL A 29 11.90 4.04 -11.09
CA VAL A 29 13.26 3.84 -10.61
C VAL A 29 13.75 2.46 -11.04
N ASP A 30 14.75 2.43 -11.91
CA ASP A 30 15.43 1.21 -12.31
C ASP A 30 16.34 0.69 -11.19
N ARG A 31 16.13 -0.53 -10.77
CA ARG A 31 16.93 -1.18 -9.72
C ARG A 31 18.13 -1.98 -10.29
N GLY A 32 18.28 -1.99 -11.62
CA GLY A 32 19.29 -2.75 -12.34
C GLY A 32 18.78 -4.08 -12.90
N ALA A 33 19.59 -4.67 -13.75
CA ALA A 33 19.26 -5.93 -14.43
C ALA A 33 18.91 -7.04 -13.43
N GLY A 34 17.80 -7.72 -13.68
CA GLY A 34 17.28 -8.80 -12.83
C GLY A 34 16.66 -8.35 -11.50
N LYS A 35 16.68 -7.06 -11.16
CA LYS A 35 16.13 -6.52 -9.91
C LYS A 35 14.79 -5.80 -10.07
N GLY A 36 14.33 -5.63 -11.32
CA GLY A 36 13.07 -4.97 -11.64
C GLY A 36 13.14 -3.46 -11.51
N SER A 37 11.97 -2.81 -11.55
CA SER A 37 11.83 -1.36 -11.38
C SER A 37 10.76 -1.03 -10.36
N PHE A 38 10.91 0.06 -9.64
CA PHE A 38 9.86 0.64 -8.82
C PHE A 38 9.09 1.69 -9.62
N ILE A 39 7.76 1.61 -9.54
CA ILE A 39 6.83 2.59 -10.12
C ILE A 39 6.14 3.29 -8.96
N TYR A 40 6.43 4.58 -8.80
CA TYR A 40 5.82 5.43 -7.78
C TYR A 40 4.65 6.19 -8.39
N THR A 41 3.48 6.06 -7.77
CA THR A 41 2.26 6.76 -8.18
C THR A 41 1.71 7.59 -7.03
N LYS A 42 1.06 8.70 -7.40
CA LYS A 42 0.26 9.53 -6.50
C LYS A 42 -1.17 9.54 -6.99
N LYS A 43 -2.13 9.25 -6.11
CA LYS A 43 -3.55 9.42 -6.37
C LYS A 43 -4.10 10.49 -5.44
N VAL A 44 -4.73 11.49 -6.00
CA VAL A 44 -5.49 12.50 -5.23
C VAL A 44 -6.97 12.17 -5.35
N LEU A 45 -7.64 12.02 -4.23
CA LEU A 45 -9.08 11.90 -4.13
C LEU A 45 -9.65 13.28 -3.80
N SER A 46 -10.58 13.74 -4.62
CA SER A 46 -11.21 15.04 -4.47
C SER A 46 -12.74 14.91 -4.49
N SER A 47 -13.40 15.82 -3.83
CA SER A 47 -14.85 16.01 -3.97
C SER A 47 -15.19 16.39 -5.42
N LYS A 48 -16.21 15.76 -6.00
CA LYS A 48 -16.68 16.11 -7.36
C LYS A 48 -17.40 17.46 -7.39
N GLU A 49 -17.97 17.88 -6.23
CA GLU A 49 -18.81 19.09 -6.15
C GLU A 49 -17.97 20.38 -6.22
N ASP A 50 -16.86 20.44 -5.48
CA ASP A 50 -16.03 21.63 -5.33
C ASP A 50 -14.56 21.43 -5.70
N GLY A 51 -14.18 20.21 -6.07
CA GLY A 51 -12.80 19.87 -6.43
C GLY A 51 -11.83 19.82 -5.24
N LYS A 52 -12.30 20.01 -4.00
CA LYS A 52 -11.45 20.00 -2.81
C LYS A 52 -10.75 18.65 -2.63
N PRO A 53 -9.43 18.60 -2.46
CA PRO A 53 -8.72 17.36 -2.17
C PRO A 53 -9.06 16.87 -0.77
N LEU A 54 -9.38 15.58 -0.65
CA LEU A 54 -9.81 14.92 0.59
C LEU A 54 -8.77 13.94 1.11
N ALA A 55 -8.07 13.26 0.20
CA ALA A 55 -7.01 12.31 0.56
C ALA A 55 -5.95 12.21 -0.53
N ILE A 56 -4.75 11.84 -0.12
CA ILE A 56 -3.64 11.54 -1.02
C ILE A 56 -3.18 10.11 -0.73
N VAL A 57 -3.03 9.32 -1.79
CA VAL A 57 -2.48 7.96 -1.71
C VAL A 57 -1.22 7.90 -2.56
N TYR A 58 -0.10 7.56 -1.93
CA TYR A 58 1.14 7.22 -2.61
C TYR A 58 1.31 5.71 -2.62
N SER A 59 1.61 5.15 -3.77
CA SER A 59 1.89 3.71 -3.91
C SER A 59 3.20 3.48 -4.63
N ASN A 60 3.93 2.46 -4.20
CA ASN A 60 5.11 1.95 -4.88
C ASN A 60 4.86 0.51 -5.30
N THR A 61 4.98 0.24 -6.59
CA THR A 61 4.82 -1.08 -7.18
C THR A 61 6.15 -1.58 -7.73
N LEU A 62 6.54 -2.79 -7.37
CA LEU A 62 7.70 -3.48 -7.94
C LEU A 62 7.29 -4.25 -9.21
N ALA A 63 7.75 -3.78 -10.36
CA ALA A 63 7.72 -4.49 -11.64
C ALA A 63 8.96 -5.38 -11.72
N ARG A 64 8.82 -6.66 -11.35
CA ARG A 64 9.96 -7.57 -11.08
C ARG A 64 10.81 -7.91 -12.30
N ALA A 65 10.20 -7.95 -13.50
CA ALA A 65 10.88 -8.31 -14.74
C ALA A 65 11.52 -7.10 -15.47
N ASP A 66 11.17 -5.88 -15.06
CA ASP A 66 11.45 -4.65 -15.82
C ASP A 66 12.61 -3.87 -15.18
N GLY A 67 13.83 -4.36 -15.30
CA GLY A 67 15.01 -3.70 -14.75
C GLY A 67 16.20 -3.72 -15.70
N GLY A 68 17.16 -2.80 -15.50
CA GLY A 68 18.38 -2.70 -16.30
C GLY A 68 18.24 -1.87 -17.58
N TRP A 69 17.20 -1.03 -17.66
CA TRP A 69 16.92 -0.17 -18.83
C TRP A 69 17.48 1.25 -18.69
N ALA A 70 17.76 1.70 -17.46
CA ALA A 70 18.20 3.06 -17.23
C ALA A 70 19.64 3.29 -17.71
N LYS A 71 19.79 4.23 -18.63
CA LYS A 71 21.10 4.65 -19.19
C LYS A 71 21.79 5.74 -18.36
N THR A 72 21.05 6.38 -17.42
CA THR A 72 21.55 7.47 -16.58
C THR A 72 21.16 7.26 -15.13
N ASP A 73 21.91 7.87 -14.20
CA ASP A 73 21.66 7.75 -12.75
C ASP A 73 20.40 8.50 -12.27
N SER A 74 19.82 9.37 -13.11
CA SER A 74 18.58 10.07 -12.80
C SER A 74 17.42 9.12 -12.54
N PHE A 75 17.39 7.96 -13.20
CA PHE A 75 16.37 6.90 -13.00
C PHE A 75 16.71 5.91 -11.90
N LYS A 76 17.77 6.13 -11.13
CA LYS A 76 18.19 5.26 -10.01
C LYS A 76 17.89 5.86 -8.64
N LYS A 77 17.49 7.14 -8.58
CA LYS A 77 17.21 7.83 -7.31
C LYS A 77 15.77 7.59 -6.87
N LYS A 78 15.62 7.01 -5.66
CA LYS A 78 14.31 6.84 -5.02
C LYS A 78 13.73 8.22 -4.65
N PRO A 79 12.45 8.51 -5.02
CA PRO A 79 11.79 9.73 -4.56
C PRO A 79 11.40 9.62 -3.08
N THR A 80 11.39 10.75 -2.37
CA THR A 80 10.95 10.81 -0.97
C THR A 80 9.45 11.06 -0.89
N LEU A 81 8.64 10.15 -1.46
CA LEU A 81 7.18 10.28 -1.49
C LEU A 81 6.51 9.53 -0.34
N ILE A 82 7.11 8.43 0.09
CA ILE A 82 6.61 7.61 1.19
C ILE A 82 7.68 7.61 2.27
N GLN A 83 7.33 8.17 3.43
CA GLN A 83 8.23 8.19 4.58
C GLN A 83 7.90 6.98 5.47
N THR A 84 8.86 6.08 5.57
CA THR A 84 8.82 4.99 6.55
C THR A 84 10.04 5.14 7.46
N SER A 85 9.81 5.26 8.75
CA SER A 85 10.88 5.24 9.75
C SER A 85 11.29 3.81 10.06
N ASN A 86 12.51 3.65 10.57
CA ASN A 86 12.88 2.39 11.20
C ASN A 86 12.07 2.21 12.49
N PRO A 87 11.75 0.98 12.89
CA PRO A 87 11.13 0.73 14.18
C PRO A 87 11.97 1.33 15.31
N PRO A 88 11.36 1.92 16.35
CA PRO A 88 12.09 2.34 17.53
C PRO A 88 12.81 1.16 18.19
N VAL A 89 13.90 1.45 18.88
CA VAL A 89 14.62 0.45 19.68
C VAL A 89 14.03 0.45 21.08
N GLY A 90 13.65 -0.72 21.59
CA GLY A 90 13.08 -0.90 22.93
C GLY A 90 11.85 -1.81 22.92
N GLU A 91 11.25 -1.98 24.09
CA GLU A 91 10.02 -2.72 24.24
C GLU A 91 8.85 -1.89 23.68
N PRO A 92 7.84 -2.55 23.03
CA PRO A 92 6.67 -1.86 22.51
C PRO A 92 5.75 -1.41 23.66
N ASP A 93 5.15 -0.22 23.52
CA ASP A 93 4.15 0.27 24.49
C ASP A 93 2.85 -0.55 24.45
N ILE A 94 2.48 -1.06 23.28
CA ILE A 94 1.26 -1.85 23.08
C ILE A 94 1.57 -3.03 22.14
N ILE A 95 1.11 -4.20 22.54
CA ILE A 95 1.12 -5.41 21.71
C ILE A 95 -0.32 -5.80 21.43
N ASP A 96 -0.66 -6.00 20.16
CA ASP A 96 -1.97 -6.49 19.74
C ASP A 96 -1.80 -7.71 18.82
N ASN A 97 -2.53 -8.79 19.11
CA ASN A 97 -2.51 -10.02 18.33
C ASN A 97 -3.86 -10.20 17.64
N ILE A 98 -3.87 -10.09 16.32
CA ILE A 98 -5.08 -10.25 15.52
C ILE A 98 -4.94 -11.50 14.67
N GLU A 99 -5.79 -12.48 14.90
CA GLU A 99 -5.85 -13.68 14.06
C GLU A 99 -6.39 -13.33 12.67
N THR A 100 -5.75 -13.87 11.64
CA THR A 100 -6.21 -13.79 10.25
C THR A 100 -6.73 -15.13 9.78
N LEU A 101 -7.89 -15.14 9.12
CA LEU A 101 -8.47 -16.37 8.60
C LEU A 101 -7.65 -16.92 7.43
N PRO A 102 -7.50 -18.23 7.28
CA PRO A 102 -6.81 -18.83 6.13
C PRO A 102 -7.38 -18.38 4.77
N GLN A 103 -8.68 -18.08 4.72
CA GLN A 103 -9.39 -17.58 3.53
C GLN A 103 -9.44 -16.05 3.43
N ALA A 104 -8.71 -15.29 4.24
CA ALA A 104 -8.75 -13.83 4.25
C ALA A 104 -8.48 -13.21 2.87
N ALA A 105 -7.55 -13.77 2.09
CA ALA A 105 -7.26 -13.32 0.74
C ALA A 105 -8.46 -13.48 -0.20
N LEU A 106 -9.20 -14.59 -0.10
CA LEU A 106 -10.40 -14.85 -0.91
C LEU A 106 -11.54 -13.89 -0.56
N LEU A 107 -11.69 -13.55 0.72
CA LEU A 107 -12.66 -12.54 1.16
C LEU A 107 -12.26 -11.14 0.70
N TYR A 108 -10.99 -10.77 0.83
CA TYR A 108 -10.51 -9.46 0.41
C TYR A 108 -10.67 -9.19 -1.09
N ARG A 109 -10.61 -10.24 -1.94
CA ARG A 109 -10.88 -10.12 -3.38
C ARG A 109 -12.25 -9.52 -3.70
N LEU A 110 -13.23 -9.70 -2.82
CA LEU A 110 -14.57 -9.10 -2.98
C LEU A 110 -14.54 -7.58 -2.91
N CYS A 111 -13.47 -6.98 -2.40
CA CYS A 111 -13.23 -5.53 -2.44
C CYS A 111 -12.73 -5.03 -3.80
N GLY A 112 -12.58 -5.92 -4.81
CA GLY A 112 -12.26 -5.55 -6.20
C GLY A 112 -10.84 -5.89 -6.66
N ASP A 113 -9.93 -6.34 -5.78
CA ASP A 113 -8.59 -6.80 -6.18
C ASP A 113 -8.62 -8.29 -6.54
N MET A 114 -8.85 -8.56 -7.82
CA MET A 114 -9.01 -9.91 -8.38
C MET A 114 -7.69 -10.54 -8.85
N ASN A 115 -6.53 -9.98 -8.50
CA ASN A 115 -5.23 -10.49 -8.89
C ASN A 115 -5.09 -11.98 -8.50
N PRO A 116 -4.84 -12.89 -9.46
CA PRO A 116 -4.78 -14.32 -9.21
C PRO A 116 -3.64 -14.75 -8.29
N LEU A 117 -2.63 -13.91 -8.08
CA LEU A 117 -1.55 -14.14 -7.10
C LEU A 117 -2.08 -14.48 -5.70
N HIS A 118 -3.25 -13.97 -5.35
CA HIS A 118 -3.85 -14.10 -4.02
C HIS A 118 -4.87 -15.25 -3.91
N ALA A 119 -5.06 -16.04 -4.99
CA ALA A 119 -6.04 -17.11 -5.02
C ALA A 119 -5.58 -18.37 -5.74
N ASP A 120 -4.74 -18.24 -6.78
CA ASP A 120 -4.31 -19.34 -7.63
C ASP A 120 -2.92 -19.85 -7.22
N PRO A 121 -2.81 -21.11 -6.72
CA PRO A 121 -1.54 -21.69 -6.31
C PRO A 121 -0.52 -21.80 -7.46
N VAL A 122 -0.99 -21.98 -8.70
CA VAL A 122 -0.10 -22.08 -9.88
C VAL A 122 0.53 -20.74 -10.16
N ILE A 123 -0.26 -19.68 -10.11
CA ILE A 123 0.23 -18.30 -10.30
C ILE A 123 1.15 -17.89 -9.15
N ALA A 124 0.80 -18.22 -7.90
CA ALA A 124 1.64 -17.93 -6.75
C ALA A 124 3.02 -18.60 -6.87
N LYS A 125 3.08 -19.88 -7.26
CA LYS A 125 4.34 -20.60 -7.49
C LYS A 125 5.16 -19.97 -8.62
N LYS A 126 4.54 -19.61 -9.75
CA LYS A 126 5.22 -18.89 -10.84
C LYS A 126 5.80 -17.55 -10.38
N ALA A 127 5.14 -16.87 -9.45
CA ALA A 127 5.60 -15.63 -8.85
C ALA A 127 6.67 -15.84 -7.75
N GLY A 128 7.05 -17.09 -7.42
CA GLY A 128 8.09 -17.42 -6.44
C GLY A 128 7.57 -17.53 -5.00
N PHE A 129 6.27 -17.75 -4.81
CA PHE A 129 5.66 -18.00 -3.49
C PHE A 129 5.21 -19.46 -3.36
N ASN A 130 5.28 -20.03 -2.16
CA ASN A 130 4.88 -21.41 -1.92
C ASN A 130 3.35 -21.62 -2.02
N SER A 131 2.58 -20.57 -1.75
CA SER A 131 1.11 -20.55 -1.79
C SER A 131 0.60 -19.14 -2.13
N PRO A 132 -0.69 -18.97 -2.44
CA PRO A 132 -1.29 -17.65 -2.53
C PRO A 132 -1.02 -16.82 -1.27
N ILE A 133 -0.62 -15.56 -1.47
CA ILE A 133 -0.28 -14.64 -0.38
C ILE A 133 -1.45 -13.69 -0.09
N LEU A 134 -1.50 -13.15 1.13
CA LEU A 134 -2.48 -12.11 1.49
C LEU A 134 -2.15 -10.80 0.75
N HIS A 135 -3.17 -10.04 0.40
CA HIS A 135 -3.01 -8.72 -0.19
C HIS A 135 -2.35 -7.76 0.82
N GLY A 136 -1.35 -7.02 0.38
CA GLY A 136 -0.67 -6.04 1.26
C GLY A 136 -1.64 -5.01 1.85
N ARG A 137 -2.61 -4.53 1.08
CA ARG A 137 -3.65 -3.62 1.58
C ARG A 137 -4.58 -4.26 2.62
N CYS A 138 -4.80 -5.57 2.55
CA CYS A 138 -5.54 -6.28 3.60
C CYS A 138 -4.75 -6.24 4.92
N THR A 139 -3.47 -6.57 4.88
CA THR A 139 -2.56 -6.48 6.04
C THR A 139 -2.50 -5.05 6.60
N MET A 140 -2.39 -4.04 5.73
CA MET A 140 -2.45 -2.63 6.12
C MET A 140 -3.78 -2.29 6.82
N GLY A 141 -4.91 -2.77 6.29
CA GLY A 141 -6.24 -2.56 6.90
C GLY A 141 -6.37 -3.19 8.29
N ILE A 142 -5.81 -4.39 8.48
CA ILE A 142 -5.76 -5.07 9.79
C ILE A 142 -4.93 -4.25 10.77
N ALA A 143 -3.74 -3.80 10.38
CA ALA A 143 -2.88 -2.95 11.21
C ALA A 143 -3.55 -1.62 11.55
N MET A 144 -4.21 -0.98 10.56
CA MET A 144 -4.95 0.26 10.76
C MET A 144 -6.09 0.09 11.75
N ARG A 145 -6.84 -1.03 11.68
CA ARG A 145 -7.88 -1.35 12.65
C ARG A 145 -7.31 -1.43 14.06
N SER A 146 -6.19 -2.12 14.25
CA SER A 146 -5.51 -2.20 15.55
C SER A 146 -5.14 -0.82 16.09
N LEU A 147 -4.53 0.03 15.27
CA LEU A 147 -4.18 1.41 15.65
C LEU A 147 -5.42 2.21 16.06
N ILE A 148 -6.51 2.14 15.31
CA ILE A 148 -7.74 2.85 15.63
C ILE A 148 -8.32 2.35 16.95
N THR A 149 -8.33 1.05 17.18
CA THR A 149 -8.92 0.49 18.42
C THR A 149 -8.06 0.71 19.66
N LYS A 150 -6.73 0.63 19.53
CA LYS A 150 -5.81 0.70 20.68
C LYS A 150 -5.28 2.12 20.96
N CYS A 151 -5.15 2.95 19.94
CA CYS A 151 -4.50 4.27 20.07
C CYS A 151 -5.44 5.44 19.81
N CYS A 152 -6.62 5.21 19.21
CA CYS A 152 -7.55 6.27 18.81
C CYS A 152 -8.92 6.16 19.47
N ASP A 153 -9.12 5.32 20.48
CA ASP A 153 -10.40 5.14 21.19
C ASP A 153 -11.57 4.83 20.23
N PHE A 154 -11.34 4.02 19.20
CA PHE A 154 -12.27 3.71 18.10
C PHE A 154 -12.67 4.92 17.23
N ASP A 155 -12.01 6.06 17.38
CA ASP A 155 -12.26 7.25 16.56
C ASP A 155 -11.28 7.29 15.39
N ALA A 156 -11.74 6.89 14.20
CA ALA A 156 -10.94 6.89 12.98
C ALA A 156 -10.52 8.30 12.51
N THR A 157 -11.17 9.36 12.98
CA THR A 157 -10.82 10.75 12.61
C THR A 157 -9.50 11.21 13.23
N ARG A 158 -9.03 10.49 14.26
CA ARG A 158 -7.72 10.72 14.90
C ARG A 158 -6.53 10.15 14.12
N LEU A 159 -6.79 9.34 13.09
CA LEU A 159 -5.75 8.79 12.23
C LEU A 159 -5.63 9.64 10.95
N ALA A 160 -4.67 10.54 10.92
CA ALA A 160 -4.44 11.43 9.78
C ALA A 160 -3.65 10.77 8.65
N GLN A 161 -2.69 9.90 8.99
CA GLN A 161 -1.81 9.25 8.00
C GLN A 161 -1.40 7.86 8.46
N ILE A 162 -1.25 6.96 7.49
CA ILE A 162 -0.58 5.67 7.68
C ILE A 162 0.35 5.39 6.51
N SER A 163 1.56 4.93 6.81
CA SER A 163 2.53 4.50 5.80
C SER A 163 3.03 3.10 6.13
N VAL A 164 3.07 2.24 5.13
CA VAL A 164 3.50 0.86 5.28
C VAL A 164 4.49 0.45 4.19
N ARG A 165 5.37 -0.45 4.55
CA ARG A 165 6.28 -1.13 3.64
C ARG A 165 6.05 -2.63 3.77
N PHE A 166 5.71 -3.26 2.65
CA PHE A 166 5.47 -4.70 2.57
C PHE A 166 6.81 -5.41 2.30
N SER A 167 7.47 -5.86 3.34
CA SER A 167 8.81 -6.45 3.27
C SER A 167 8.79 -7.96 3.09
N SER A 168 7.73 -8.63 3.52
CA SER A 168 7.48 -10.05 3.31
C SER A 168 5.98 -10.35 3.26
N PRO A 169 5.57 -11.47 2.63
CA PRO A 169 4.18 -11.91 2.63
C PRO A 169 3.76 -12.45 3.98
#